data_154a9a35c4fa1494d7d9ac1954962a23
#
_entry.id   154a9a35c4fa1494d7d9ac1954962a23
#
_cell.length_a   1.000
_cell.length_b   1.000
_cell.length_c   1.000
_cell.angle_alpha   90.00
_cell.angle_beta   90.00
_cell.angle_gamma   90.00
#
_symmetry.space_group_name_H-M   'P 1'
#
loop_
_entity.id
_entity.type
_entity.pdbx_description
1 polymer ?
#
loop_
_entity_poly.entity_id
_entity_poly.type
_entity_poly.pdbx_seq_one_letter_code
_entity_poly.pdbx_strand_id
1 'polypeptide(L)'
;MESSIFSIRLNELLQQKKIKQVDLVRLAEEKGIKFGKSHISQYVSGKTVPRKEILQFLAGVLEVEPDWLLGKTEDSPKENIPKDVPEEKFNFSKKEGSSMREFKKSSKLEHVLYDVRGPVVEEAARMEHEGTQVLKLNLGNPAPFGFRTPDEVIYDMRRQLTDCEGYSDSKGLFAARKAIMQYAQIKNIPNVSMDDIYTGNGVSELINLSMSALLDDGDEVLIPSPDYPLWTACVTLAGGKAVHYICDEQSEWNPDINDIKKKVTNRTKAIVIINPNNPTGALYPKEILEQIVNIAREHQLMIFSDEIYDRLVMDDLEHISIASLAPDLFCVTFSGLSKSHMIAGFRIGWMILSGNKNLGRDYIQGLNMLSNMRLCSNVPAQSIVQTALWGYQSVKNYIVPGGRVYEQREYVYKALNDIPGISAVKPKAAFYIFPKIDVKKFNITNDEKFALDLLRDKKILLINGRGFNWSEPDHFRVVYLPRVEVLEDAMGKLKDFLSYYRQA
;
A
#
# COMPACT_ATOMS: atom_id res chain seq x y z
N MET A 1 1.34 -36.47 -40.80
CA MET A 1 2.81 -36.33 -40.60
C MET A 1 3.16 -37.36 -39.57
N GLU A 2 3.92 -38.39 -39.96
CA GLU A 2 4.41 -39.41 -39.03
C GLU A 2 5.30 -38.73 -37.98
N SER A 3 4.96 -38.92 -36.70
CA SER A 3 5.75 -38.41 -35.59
C SER A 3 7.10 -39.14 -35.60
N SER A 4 8.23 -38.40 -35.53
CA SER A 4 9.55 -39.06 -35.47
C SER A 4 9.67 -39.91 -34.21
N ILE A 5 10.38 -41.03 -34.27
CA ILE A 5 10.62 -41.93 -33.12
C ILE A 5 11.15 -41.13 -31.93
N PHE A 6 12.02 -40.15 -32.20
CA PHE A 6 12.55 -39.20 -31.21
C PHE A 6 11.42 -38.46 -30.46
N SER A 7 10.43 -37.90 -31.18
CA SER A 7 9.34 -37.14 -30.54
C SER A 7 8.42 -38.05 -29.71
N ILE A 8 8.18 -39.26 -30.13
CA ILE A 8 7.39 -40.22 -29.39
C ILE A 8 8.06 -40.57 -28.08
N ARG A 9 9.33 -41.02 -28.13
CA ARG A 9 10.12 -41.37 -26.94
C ARG A 9 10.32 -40.19 -25.99
N LEU A 10 10.54 -38.98 -26.53
CA LEU A 10 10.64 -37.77 -25.73
C LEU A 10 9.37 -37.47 -24.95
N ASN A 11 8.18 -37.55 -25.60
CA ASN A 11 6.90 -37.33 -24.95
C ASN A 11 6.60 -38.36 -23.88
N GLU A 12 6.86 -39.64 -24.16
CA GLU A 12 6.67 -40.75 -23.21
C GLU A 12 7.51 -40.53 -21.94
N LEU A 13 8.80 -40.20 -22.10
CA LEU A 13 9.69 -39.95 -20.97
C LEU A 13 9.29 -38.69 -20.14
N LEU A 14 8.85 -37.62 -20.80
CA LEU A 14 8.38 -36.44 -20.11
C LEU A 14 7.13 -36.74 -19.26
N GLN A 15 6.23 -37.57 -19.76
CA GLN A 15 5.07 -38.02 -19.01
C GLN A 15 5.45 -38.96 -17.86
N GLN A 16 6.26 -39.97 -18.14
CA GLN A 16 6.70 -40.96 -17.16
C GLN A 16 7.46 -40.32 -15.98
N LYS A 17 8.36 -39.41 -16.30
CA LYS A 17 9.19 -38.71 -15.28
C LYS A 17 8.50 -37.45 -14.69
N LYS A 18 7.28 -37.10 -15.16
CA LYS A 18 6.51 -35.91 -14.75
C LYS A 18 7.28 -34.59 -14.93
N ILE A 19 8.14 -34.49 -15.94
CA ILE A 19 8.93 -33.32 -16.27
C ILE A 19 8.16 -32.43 -17.25
N LYS A 20 7.98 -31.15 -16.91
CA LYS A 20 7.34 -30.18 -17.81
C LYS A 20 8.37 -29.60 -18.78
N GLN A 21 7.92 -29.22 -19.99
CA GLN A 21 8.79 -28.60 -21.01
C GLN A 21 9.51 -27.35 -20.48
N VAL A 22 8.90 -26.59 -19.58
CA VAL A 22 9.48 -25.40 -18.95
C VAL A 22 10.65 -25.74 -18.01
N ASP A 23 10.62 -26.91 -17.39
CA ASP A 23 11.69 -27.34 -16.50
C ASP A 23 12.96 -27.70 -17.30
N LEU A 24 12.82 -28.27 -18.49
CA LEU A 24 13.95 -28.51 -19.40
C LEU A 24 14.60 -27.21 -19.87
N VAL A 25 13.81 -26.18 -20.16
CA VAL A 25 14.33 -24.87 -20.55
C VAL A 25 15.15 -24.26 -19.40
N ARG A 26 14.63 -24.30 -18.19
CA ARG A 26 15.33 -23.80 -17.00
C ARG A 26 16.63 -24.55 -16.74
N LEU A 27 16.61 -25.88 -16.79
CA LEU A 27 17.82 -26.71 -16.61
C LEU A 27 18.89 -26.46 -17.68
N ALA A 28 18.46 -26.12 -18.90
CA ALA A 28 19.40 -25.76 -19.97
C ALA A 28 20.04 -24.38 -19.71
N GLU A 29 19.26 -23.40 -19.25
CA GLU A 29 19.76 -22.08 -18.85
C GLU A 29 20.79 -22.19 -17.74
N GLU A 30 20.52 -23.00 -16.71
CA GLU A 30 21.43 -23.27 -15.60
C GLU A 30 22.77 -23.87 -16.05
N LYS A 31 22.77 -24.63 -17.16
CA LYS A 31 23.95 -25.24 -17.77
C LYS A 31 24.59 -24.42 -18.90
N GLY A 32 24.10 -23.20 -19.15
CA GLY A 32 24.62 -22.32 -20.20
C GLY A 32 24.29 -22.80 -21.64
N ILE A 33 23.35 -23.74 -21.80
CA ILE A 33 22.98 -24.32 -23.10
C ILE A 33 21.91 -23.46 -23.77
N LYS A 34 22.13 -23.04 -25.02
CA LYS A 34 21.16 -22.26 -25.81
C LYS A 34 19.95 -23.12 -26.23
N PHE A 35 18.99 -23.26 -25.34
CA PHE A 35 17.79 -24.08 -25.51
C PHE A 35 16.57 -23.36 -24.95
N GLY A 36 15.62 -22.98 -25.81
CA GLY A 36 14.45 -22.20 -25.42
C GLY A 36 13.11 -22.87 -25.71
N LYS A 37 12.02 -22.25 -25.32
CA LYS A 37 10.64 -22.75 -25.49
C LYS A 37 10.27 -23.15 -26.93
N SER A 38 10.79 -22.42 -27.92
CA SER A 38 10.58 -22.73 -29.34
C SER A 38 11.24 -24.03 -29.76
N HIS A 39 12.43 -24.34 -29.23
CA HIS A 39 13.16 -25.57 -29.53
C HIS A 39 12.43 -26.79 -28.97
N ILE A 40 12.06 -26.78 -27.68
CA ILE A 40 11.37 -27.92 -27.09
C ILE A 40 10.00 -28.16 -27.74
N SER A 41 9.26 -27.12 -28.10
CA SER A 41 7.98 -27.25 -28.80
C SER A 41 8.13 -27.92 -30.16
N GLN A 42 9.19 -27.63 -30.93
CA GLN A 42 9.46 -28.27 -32.22
C GLN A 42 9.89 -29.74 -32.05
N TYR A 43 10.64 -30.07 -31.00
CA TYR A 43 11.07 -31.43 -30.69
C TYR A 43 9.89 -32.32 -30.25
N VAL A 44 9.06 -31.81 -29.35
CA VAL A 44 7.85 -32.51 -28.89
C VAL A 44 6.83 -32.73 -30.02
N SER A 45 6.70 -31.76 -30.95
CA SER A 45 5.82 -31.87 -32.10
C SER A 45 6.39 -32.70 -33.28
N GLY A 46 7.64 -33.16 -33.17
CA GLY A 46 8.29 -33.94 -34.22
C GLY A 46 8.75 -33.16 -35.45
N LYS A 47 8.69 -31.82 -35.40
CA LYS A 47 9.06 -30.95 -36.54
C LYS A 47 10.56 -30.95 -36.82
N THR A 48 11.38 -31.11 -35.79
CA THR A 48 12.84 -31.13 -35.89
C THR A 48 13.44 -32.11 -34.88
N VAL A 49 14.71 -32.53 -35.12
CA VAL A 49 15.51 -33.35 -34.23
C VAL A 49 16.64 -32.50 -33.66
N PRO A 50 17.02 -32.63 -32.38
CA PRO A 50 18.04 -31.79 -31.78
C PRO A 50 19.45 -32.07 -32.33
N ARG A 51 20.31 -31.03 -32.30
CA ARG A 51 21.72 -31.18 -32.58
C ARG A 51 22.40 -31.94 -31.45
N LYS A 52 23.60 -32.45 -31.70
CA LYS A 52 24.35 -33.36 -30.80
C LYS A 52 24.44 -32.85 -29.36
N GLU A 53 24.70 -31.57 -29.15
CA GLU A 53 24.84 -30.96 -27.83
C GLU A 53 23.51 -30.98 -27.05
N ILE A 54 22.44 -30.58 -27.72
CA ILE A 54 21.07 -30.55 -27.09
C ILE A 54 20.56 -31.98 -26.90
N LEU A 55 20.90 -32.91 -27.81
CA LEU A 55 20.57 -34.32 -27.68
C LEU A 55 21.22 -34.94 -26.43
N GLN A 56 22.51 -34.66 -26.24
CA GLN A 56 23.24 -35.12 -25.05
C GLN A 56 22.69 -34.54 -23.76
N PHE A 57 22.31 -33.28 -23.78
CA PHE A 57 21.65 -32.61 -22.66
C PHE A 57 20.34 -33.29 -22.32
N LEU A 58 19.44 -33.46 -23.31
CA LEU A 58 18.13 -34.11 -23.12
C LEU A 58 18.30 -35.55 -22.64
N ALA A 59 19.16 -36.30 -23.24
CA ALA A 59 19.46 -37.70 -22.86
C ALA A 59 20.01 -37.79 -21.42
N GLY A 60 20.87 -36.87 -21.03
CA GLY A 60 21.38 -36.76 -19.66
C GLY A 60 20.29 -36.42 -18.62
N VAL A 61 19.44 -35.46 -18.92
CA VAL A 61 18.32 -35.08 -18.01
C VAL A 61 17.25 -36.20 -17.91
N LEU A 62 17.04 -36.93 -19.02
CA LEU A 62 16.05 -38.00 -19.08
C LEU A 62 16.65 -39.37 -18.70
N GLU A 63 17.94 -39.42 -18.40
CA GLU A 63 18.69 -40.63 -17.99
C GLU A 63 18.57 -41.81 -19.00
N VAL A 64 18.74 -41.49 -20.28
CA VAL A 64 18.69 -42.45 -21.39
C VAL A 64 19.87 -42.29 -22.33
N GLU A 65 20.16 -43.32 -23.18
CA GLU A 65 21.17 -43.18 -24.22
C GLU A 65 20.72 -42.25 -25.36
N PRO A 66 21.58 -41.35 -25.86
CA PRO A 66 21.25 -40.46 -26.98
C PRO A 66 20.81 -41.20 -28.24
N ASP A 67 21.44 -42.32 -28.58
CA ASP A 67 21.12 -43.10 -29.77
C ASP A 67 19.81 -43.88 -29.60
N TRP A 68 19.47 -44.31 -28.40
CA TRP A 68 18.12 -44.84 -28.11
C TRP A 68 17.08 -43.76 -28.27
N LEU A 69 17.28 -42.57 -27.73
CA LEU A 69 16.32 -41.48 -27.86
C LEU A 69 16.07 -41.08 -29.33
N LEU A 70 17.09 -41.24 -30.19
CA LEU A 70 16.95 -41.07 -31.65
C LEU A 70 16.30 -42.23 -32.38
N GLY A 71 16.08 -43.37 -31.74
CA GLY A 71 15.52 -44.55 -32.37
C GLY A 71 16.54 -45.41 -33.16
N LYS A 72 17.81 -45.23 -32.90
CA LYS A 72 18.90 -45.97 -33.59
C LYS A 72 19.20 -47.32 -32.93
N THR A 73 18.79 -47.53 -31.68
CA THR A 73 18.95 -48.76 -30.94
C THR A 73 17.59 -49.16 -30.31
N GLU A 74 17.34 -50.48 -30.21
CA GLU A 74 16.10 -51.04 -29.65
C GLU A 74 16.21 -51.33 -28.15
N ASP A 75 17.41 -51.40 -27.59
CA ASP A 75 17.62 -51.75 -26.19
C ASP A 75 17.26 -50.60 -25.25
N SER A 76 16.43 -50.91 -24.30
CA SER A 76 15.82 -50.07 -23.26
C SER A 76 16.77 -49.67 -22.16
N PRO A 77 16.40 -48.75 -21.25
CA PRO A 77 17.28 -47.83 -20.52
C PRO A 77 18.24 -48.50 -19.52
N LYS A 78 19.35 -47.83 -19.31
CA LYS A 78 20.48 -48.19 -18.51
C LYS A 78 20.22 -48.82 -17.15
N GLU A 79 20.59 -50.11 -17.06
CA GLU A 79 21.30 -50.68 -15.90
C GLU A 79 22.74 -50.96 -16.34
N ASN A 80 23.68 -50.08 -16.05
CA ASN A 80 25.13 -50.20 -16.06
C ASN A 80 25.87 -49.03 -16.73
N ILE A 81 26.35 -48.12 -15.92
CA ILE A 81 27.42 -47.18 -16.28
C ILE A 81 28.73 -47.71 -15.70
N PRO A 82 29.82 -47.81 -16.48
CA PRO A 82 31.15 -48.13 -15.95
C PRO A 82 31.61 -46.97 -15.04
N LYS A 83 32.05 -47.31 -13.83
CA LYS A 83 32.68 -46.42 -12.88
C LYS A 83 34.12 -46.16 -13.38
N ASP A 84 34.36 -45.05 -14.10
CA ASP A 84 35.66 -44.43 -14.20
C ASP A 84 35.53 -43.09 -14.95
N VAL A 85 35.08 -42.08 -14.24
CA VAL A 85 35.33 -40.66 -14.48
C VAL A 85 35.61 -40.05 -13.11
N PRO A 86 36.68 -39.23 -12.90
CA PRO A 86 36.99 -38.69 -11.60
C PRO A 86 35.81 -37.83 -11.13
N GLU A 87 35.16 -38.28 -10.06
CA GLU A 87 34.22 -37.49 -9.29
C GLU A 87 34.98 -36.34 -8.64
N GLU A 88 34.91 -35.14 -9.21
CA GLU A 88 34.98 -33.98 -8.35
C GLU A 88 33.72 -34.00 -7.46
N LYS A 89 33.99 -34.42 -6.23
CA LYS A 89 32.98 -34.61 -5.19
C LYS A 89 32.31 -33.32 -4.86
N PHE A 90 31.21 -33.02 -5.52
CA PHE A 90 30.12 -32.29 -4.85
C PHE A 90 29.43 -33.28 -3.90
N ASN A 91 30.03 -33.45 -2.72
CA ASN A 91 29.42 -34.17 -1.61
C ASN A 91 28.18 -33.44 -1.12
N PHE A 92 27.05 -33.62 -1.78
CA PHE A 92 25.77 -33.54 -1.08
C PHE A 92 25.64 -34.86 -0.31
N SER A 93 26.34 -35.01 0.79
CA SER A 93 25.98 -35.98 1.79
C SER A 93 24.54 -35.68 2.20
N LYS A 94 23.59 -36.52 1.79
CA LYS A 94 22.30 -36.59 2.48
C LYS A 94 22.64 -36.89 3.94
N LYS A 95 22.74 -35.88 4.77
CA LYS A 95 22.54 -36.04 6.20
C LYS A 95 21.06 -36.46 6.34
N GLU A 96 20.87 -37.75 6.60
CA GLU A 96 19.57 -38.23 7.08
C GLU A 96 19.20 -37.35 8.28
N GLY A 97 18.10 -36.61 8.15
CA GLY A 97 17.57 -35.78 9.23
C GLY A 97 17.75 -34.27 9.12
N SER A 98 18.35 -33.69 8.04
CA SER A 98 18.34 -32.24 7.87
C SER A 98 17.06 -31.85 7.12
N SER A 99 16.04 -31.39 7.85
CA SER A 99 14.96 -30.62 7.25
C SER A 99 15.57 -29.45 6.47
N MET A 100 15.14 -29.22 5.23
CA MET A 100 15.56 -28.04 4.48
C MET A 100 15.29 -26.79 5.32
N ARG A 101 16.24 -25.86 5.33
CA ARG A 101 16.11 -24.61 6.08
C ARG A 101 14.88 -23.86 5.59
N GLU A 102 13.93 -23.63 6.46
CA GLU A 102 12.79 -22.77 6.19
C GLU A 102 13.21 -21.30 6.24
N PHE A 103 12.86 -20.52 5.19
CA PHE A 103 13.07 -19.07 5.18
C PHE A 103 11.80 -18.39 5.69
N LYS A 104 11.87 -17.94 6.93
CA LYS A 104 10.77 -17.19 7.58
C LYS A 104 10.88 -15.71 7.25
N LYS A 105 9.71 -15.01 7.29
CA LYS A 105 9.70 -13.54 7.24
C LYS A 105 10.49 -12.97 8.44
N SER A 106 10.99 -11.74 8.28
CA SER A 106 11.68 -11.05 9.39
C SER A 106 10.75 -10.93 10.61
N SER A 107 11.30 -11.13 11.82
CA SER A 107 10.57 -10.96 13.07
C SER A 107 9.99 -9.56 13.26
N LYS A 108 10.59 -8.53 12.66
CA LYS A 108 10.05 -7.17 12.63
C LYS A 108 8.64 -7.10 12.00
N LEU A 109 8.31 -8.04 11.09
CA LEU A 109 7.00 -8.10 10.43
C LEU A 109 5.93 -8.84 11.25
N GLU A 110 6.27 -9.45 12.38
CA GLU A 110 5.31 -10.18 13.21
C GLU A 110 4.34 -9.25 13.93
N HIS A 111 4.77 -8.02 14.20
CA HIS A 111 3.98 -6.99 14.89
C HIS A 111 3.48 -5.90 13.95
N VAL A 112 3.61 -6.06 12.64
CA VAL A 112 3.08 -5.13 11.65
C VAL A 112 1.67 -5.56 11.28
N LEU A 113 0.68 -4.84 11.80
CA LEU A 113 -0.71 -4.97 11.40
C LEU A 113 -0.96 -4.05 10.20
N TYR A 114 -1.38 -4.61 9.09
CA TYR A 114 -1.77 -3.85 7.90
C TYR A 114 -3.02 -4.49 7.26
N ASP A 115 -4.10 -4.55 8.04
CA ASP A 115 -5.35 -5.25 7.72
C ASP A 115 -6.15 -4.59 6.60
N VAL A 116 -5.73 -3.41 6.13
CA VAL A 116 -6.26 -2.82 4.89
C VAL A 116 -6.11 -3.78 3.70
N ARG A 117 -5.26 -4.83 3.85
CA ARG A 117 -5.06 -5.94 2.92
C ARG A 117 -5.04 -7.31 3.64
N GLY A 118 -5.72 -7.42 4.76
CA GLY A 118 -5.78 -8.62 5.60
C GLY A 118 -6.81 -9.66 5.14
N PRO A 119 -7.19 -10.61 6.03
CA PRO A 119 -8.01 -11.78 5.71
C PRO A 119 -9.34 -11.47 5.04
N VAL A 120 -9.97 -10.34 5.37
CA VAL A 120 -11.24 -9.91 4.74
C VAL A 120 -11.05 -9.59 3.25
N VAL A 121 -9.92 -8.95 2.90
CA VAL A 121 -9.59 -8.61 1.51
C VAL A 121 -9.18 -9.86 0.73
N GLU A 122 -8.48 -10.80 1.36
CA GLU A 122 -8.12 -12.09 0.75
C GLU A 122 -9.37 -12.91 0.43
N GLU A 123 -10.33 -12.95 1.35
CA GLU A 123 -11.61 -13.63 1.12
C GLU A 123 -12.41 -12.99 -0.01
N ALA A 124 -12.43 -11.64 -0.08
CA ALA A 124 -13.07 -10.93 -1.18
C ALA A 124 -12.42 -11.29 -2.53
N ALA A 125 -11.08 -11.34 -2.59
CA ALA A 125 -10.35 -11.73 -3.79
C ALA A 125 -10.64 -13.18 -4.20
N ARG A 126 -10.75 -14.11 -3.24
CA ARG A 126 -11.16 -15.50 -3.49
C ARG A 126 -12.56 -15.57 -4.10
N MET A 127 -13.52 -14.85 -3.51
CA MET A 127 -14.90 -14.80 -4.00
C MET A 127 -14.99 -14.21 -5.42
N GLU A 128 -14.21 -13.16 -5.72
CA GLU A 128 -14.14 -12.57 -7.06
C GLU A 128 -13.55 -13.54 -8.08
N HIS A 129 -12.52 -14.30 -7.68
CA HIS A 129 -11.94 -15.35 -8.54
C HIS A 129 -12.96 -16.44 -8.88
N GLU A 130 -13.91 -16.72 -7.98
CA GLU A 130 -15.02 -17.65 -8.17
C GLU A 130 -16.21 -17.02 -8.92
N GLY A 131 -16.08 -15.77 -9.41
CA GLY A 131 -17.09 -15.09 -10.22
C GLY A 131 -18.11 -14.28 -9.43
N THR A 132 -17.93 -14.10 -8.12
CA THR A 132 -18.80 -13.26 -7.29
C THR A 132 -18.44 -11.78 -7.46
N GLN A 133 -19.43 -10.93 -7.69
CA GLN A 133 -19.22 -9.48 -7.66
C GLN A 133 -19.22 -8.97 -6.22
N VAL A 134 -18.14 -8.32 -5.80
CA VAL A 134 -17.97 -7.73 -4.47
C VAL A 134 -18.01 -6.21 -4.58
N LEU A 135 -18.87 -5.57 -3.80
CA LEU A 135 -18.89 -4.11 -3.67
C LEU A 135 -17.76 -3.67 -2.71
N LYS A 136 -16.79 -2.93 -3.24
CA LYS A 136 -15.59 -2.51 -2.51
C LYS A 136 -15.80 -1.15 -1.85
N LEU A 137 -16.08 -1.12 -0.55
CA LEU A 137 -16.14 0.08 0.30
C LEU A 137 -14.93 0.20 1.24
N ASN A 138 -13.84 -0.50 0.91
CA ASN A 138 -12.65 -0.65 1.74
C ASN A 138 -11.51 0.32 1.39
N LEU A 139 -11.38 0.77 0.16
CA LEU A 139 -10.26 1.59 -0.29
C LEU A 139 -10.70 2.95 -0.81
N GLY A 140 -10.06 4.01 -0.31
CA GLY A 140 -10.18 5.37 -0.84
C GLY A 140 -9.45 5.53 -2.18
N ASN A 141 -9.91 4.80 -3.20
CA ASN A 141 -9.40 4.84 -4.56
C ASN A 141 -10.49 5.40 -5.50
N PRO A 142 -10.45 6.70 -5.86
CA PRO A 142 -11.55 7.35 -6.59
C PRO A 142 -11.73 6.88 -8.04
N ALA A 143 -10.64 6.52 -8.73
CA ALA A 143 -10.67 6.23 -10.17
C ALA A 143 -11.65 5.11 -10.57
N PRO A 144 -11.75 3.94 -9.88
CA PRO A 144 -12.72 2.90 -10.19
C PRO A 144 -14.18 3.36 -10.10
N PHE A 145 -14.45 4.42 -9.32
CA PHE A 145 -15.79 4.99 -9.16
C PHE A 145 -16.07 6.11 -10.15
N GLY A 146 -15.24 6.27 -11.18
CA GLY A 146 -15.44 7.24 -12.27
C GLY A 146 -15.04 8.68 -11.93
N PHE A 147 -14.27 8.89 -10.86
CA PHE A 147 -13.61 10.18 -10.65
C PHE A 147 -12.38 10.30 -11.54
N ARG A 148 -12.19 11.48 -12.10
CA ARG A 148 -11.10 11.78 -13.02
C ARG A 148 -10.30 12.99 -12.58
N THR A 149 -9.01 12.98 -12.90
CA THR A 149 -8.18 14.18 -12.85
C THR A 149 -8.53 15.10 -14.02
N PRO A 150 -8.26 16.41 -13.93
CA PRO A 150 -8.40 17.31 -15.06
C PRO A 150 -7.60 16.83 -16.29
N ASP A 151 -8.19 16.97 -17.49
CA ASP A 151 -7.58 16.51 -18.74
C ASP A 151 -6.25 17.19 -19.03
N GLU A 152 -6.06 18.43 -18.59
CA GLU A 152 -4.80 19.16 -18.72
C GLU A 152 -3.62 18.46 -18.04
N VAL A 153 -3.86 17.77 -16.89
CA VAL A 153 -2.83 17.00 -16.18
C VAL A 153 -2.40 15.79 -17.01
N ILE A 154 -3.37 15.10 -17.61
CA ILE A 154 -3.09 13.95 -18.50
C ILE A 154 -2.37 14.40 -19.77
N TYR A 155 -2.84 15.49 -20.37
CA TYR A 155 -2.22 16.07 -21.57
C TYR A 155 -0.76 16.47 -21.30
N ASP A 156 -0.51 17.14 -20.18
CA ASP A 156 0.82 17.60 -19.81
C ASP A 156 1.77 16.41 -19.58
N MET A 157 1.33 15.37 -18.87
CA MET A 157 2.12 14.15 -18.70
C MET A 157 2.50 13.53 -20.04
N ARG A 158 1.53 13.37 -20.95
CA ARG A 158 1.79 12.80 -22.28
C ARG A 158 2.80 13.60 -23.07
N ARG A 159 2.74 14.94 -22.97
CA ARG A 159 3.66 15.84 -23.67
C ARG A 159 5.09 15.73 -23.13
N GLN A 160 5.26 15.53 -21.83
CA GLN A 160 6.55 15.52 -21.17
C GLN A 160 7.20 14.14 -21.06
N LEU A 161 6.54 13.05 -21.49
CA LEU A 161 7.06 11.68 -21.32
C LEU A 161 8.45 11.47 -21.88
N THR A 162 8.77 12.05 -23.03
CA THR A 162 10.10 11.95 -23.66
C THR A 162 11.22 12.65 -22.87
N ASP A 163 10.85 13.61 -22.03
CA ASP A 163 11.79 14.34 -21.18
C ASP A 163 11.98 13.67 -19.80
N CYS A 164 11.25 12.56 -19.58
CA CYS A 164 11.23 11.85 -18.29
C CYS A 164 12.03 10.53 -18.28
N GLU A 165 12.80 10.24 -19.34
CA GLU A 165 13.53 8.96 -19.48
C GLU A 165 14.72 8.85 -18.50
N GLY A 166 15.31 9.95 -18.08
CA GLY A 166 16.45 9.98 -17.17
C GLY A 166 16.07 10.11 -15.70
N TYR A 167 17.04 9.85 -14.82
CA TYR A 167 16.89 10.14 -13.39
C TYR A 167 16.79 11.66 -13.16
N SER A 168 15.98 12.05 -12.18
CA SER A 168 15.97 13.41 -11.65
C SER A 168 16.93 13.56 -10.44
N ASP A 169 17.05 14.77 -9.92
CA ASP A 169 17.59 15.00 -8.58
C ASP A 169 16.86 14.14 -7.54
N SER A 170 17.58 13.66 -6.53
CA SER A 170 17.02 12.77 -5.49
C SER A 170 15.88 13.40 -4.69
N LYS A 171 15.91 14.73 -4.55
CA LYS A 171 14.81 15.48 -3.91
C LYS A 171 13.63 15.72 -4.85
N GLY A 172 13.85 15.65 -6.16
CA GLY A 172 12.82 15.80 -7.19
C GLY A 172 13.12 16.90 -8.21
N LEU A 173 12.35 16.89 -9.30
CA LEU A 173 12.45 17.90 -10.36
C LEU A 173 12.29 19.32 -9.82
N PHE A 174 13.07 20.25 -10.39
CA PHE A 174 13.03 21.67 -10.04
C PHE A 174 11.61 22.24 -10.12
N ALA A 175 10.90 21.99 -11.23
CA ALA A 175 9.54 22.51 -11.45
C ALA A 175 8.56 22.00 -10.39
N ALA A 176 8.65 20.69 -10.04
CA ALA A 176 7.81 20.09 -8.99
C ALA A 176 8.10 20.73 -7.62
N ARG A 177 9.37 20.79 -7.22
CA ARG A 177 9.76 21.40 -5.92
C ARG A 177 9.37 22.87 -5.82
N LYS A 178 9.54 23.63 -6.92
CA LYS A 178 9.13 25.05 -6.97
C LYS A 178 7.62 25.20 -6.78
N ALA A 179 6.83 24.39 -7.47
CA ALA A 179 5.37 24.40 -7.35
C ALA A 179 4.91 24.05 -5.91
N ILE A 180 5.56 23.05 -5.29
CA ILE A 180 5.28 22.65 -3.91
C ILE A 180 5.70 23.75 -2.93
N MET A 181 6.85 24.40 -3.12
CA MET A 181 7.29 25.53 -2.29
C MET A 181 6.25 26.68 -2.33
N GLN A 182 5.77 27.03 -3.51
CA GLN A 182 4.73 28.05 -3.65
C GLN A 182 3.42 27.62 -2.97
N TYR A 183 3.08 26.34 -3.06
CA TYR A 183 1.93 25.78 -2.34
C TYR A 183 2.11 25.88 -0.82
N ALA A 184 3.30 25.60 -0.29
CA ALA A 184 3.61 25.78 1.13
C ALA A 184 3.43 27.24 1.58
N GLN A 185 3.78 28.22 0.73
CA GLN A 185 3.57 29.65 1.01
C GLN A 185 2.07 29.98 1.15
N ILE A 186 1.22 29.46 0.26
CA ILE A 186 -0.25 29.66 0.36
C ILE A 186 -0.81 29.06 1.66
N LYS A 187 -0.23 27.94 2.10
CA LYS A 187 -0.61 27.28 3.36
C LYS A 187 0.02 27.94 4.60
N ASN A 188 0.73 29.06 4.43
CA ASN A 188 1.46 29.77 5.48
C ASN A 188 2.46 28.89 6.25
N ILE A 189 3.02 27.86 5.60
CA ILE A 189 4.05 27.00 6.19
C ILE A 189 5.36 27.81 6.22
N PRO A 190 5.96 28.03 7.40
CA PRO A 190 7.07 28.96 7.55
C PRO A 190 8.42 28.36 7.13
N ASN A 191 9.33 29.23 6.70
CA ASN A 191 10.75 28.94 6.50
C ASN A 191 11.02 27.80 5.50
N VAL A 192 10.22 27.71 4.41
CA VAL A 192 10.38 26.70 3.35
C VAL A 192 11.18 27.25 2.18
N SER A 193 12.22 26.56 1.80
CA SER A 193 13.00 26.77 0.58
C SER A 193 12.87 25.57 -0.36
N MET A 194 13.42 25.68 -1.57
CA MET A 194 13.47 24.58 -2.54
C MET A 194 14.18 23.34 -1.98
N ASP A 195 15.19 23.54 -1.13
CA ASP A 195 16.00 22.44 -0.58
C ASP A 195 15.31 21.68 0.55
N ASP A 196 14.19 22.19 1.03
CA ASP A 196 13.39 21.60 2.09
C ASP A 196 12.28 20.66 1.56
N ILE A 197 12.24 20.42 0.24
CA ILE A 197 11.18 19.68 -0.41
C ILE A 197 11.73 18.39 -1.03
N TYR A 198 11.05 17.29 -0.74
CA TYR A 198 11.34 15.95 -1.27
C TYR A 198 10.10 15.38 -1.92
N THR A 199 10.20 14.98 -3.19
CA THR A 199 9.16 14.20 -3.85
C THR A 199 9.32 12.71 -3.56
N GLY A 200 8.23 11.95 -3.57
CA GLY A 200 8.22 10.52 -3.30
C GLY A 200 7.24 9.76 -4.17
N ASN A 201 7.41 8.45 -4.26
CA ASN A 201 6.48 7.53 -4.91
C ASN A 201 5.18 7.38 -4.09
N GLY A 202 4.48 8.50 -3.91
CA GLY A 202 3.42 8.70 -2.94
C GLY A 202 3.95 9.01 -1.54
N VAL A 203 3.07 9.50 -0.68
CA VAL A 203 3.37 9.79 0.73
C VAL A 203 3.89 8.56 1.47
N SER A 204 3.45 7.36 1.08
CA SER A 204 3.84 6.11 1.74
C SER A 204 5.36 5.85 1.73
N GLU A 205 6.05 6.16 0.63
CA GLU A 205 7.51 6.07 0.57
C GLU A 205 8.16 7.07 1.53
N LEU A 206 7.67 8.29 1.55
CA LEU A 206 8.22 9.37 2.36
C LEU A 206 8.05 9.13 3.86
N ILE A 207 6.92 8.55 4.28
CA ILE A 207 6.72 8.11 5.67
C ILE A 207 7.78 7.06 6.06
N ASN A 208 8.01 6.07 5.19
CA ASN A 208 9.02 5.05 5.45
C ASN A 208 10.44 5.64 5.55
N LEU A 209 10.81 6.53 4.63
CA LEU A 209 12.10 7.23 4.67
C LEU A 209 12.23 8.06 5.95
N SER A 210 11.17 8.78 6.35
CA SER A 210 11.15 9.63 7.53
C SER A 210 11.34 8.85 8.82
N MET A 211 10.65 7.73 8.99
CA MET A 211 10.79 6.89 10.17
C MET A 211 12.15 6.20 10.20
N SER A 212 12.63 5.72 9.05
CA SER A 212 13.96 5.10 8.94
C SER A 212 15.11 6.07 9.22
N ALA A 213 14.93 7.37 8.96
CA ALA A 213 15.92 8.40 9.23
C ALA A 213 15.92 8.87 10.69
N LEU A 214 14.82 8.69 11.43
CA LEU A 214 14.64 9.23 12.76
C LEU A 214 14.85 8.24 13.89
N LEU A 215 14.41 6.98 13.71
CA LEU A 215 14.17 6.05 14.81
C LEU A 215 15.28 5.04 14.99
N ASP A 216 15.70 4.90 16.24
CA ASP A 216 16.48 3.79 16.78
C ASP A 216 15.57 2.84 17.57
N ASP A 217 16.12 1.68 17.95
CA ASP A 217 15.38 0.69 18.73
C ASP A 217 14.89 1.25 20.08
N GLY A 218 13.58 1.21 20.26
CA GLY A 218 12.90 1.64 21.48
C GLY A 218 12.53 3.12 21.55
N ASP A 219 12.82 3.91 20.53
CA ASP A 219 12.27 5.26 20.39
C ASP A 219 10.75 5.23 20.23
N GLU A 220 10.06 6.22 20.75
CA GLU A 220 8.61 6.26 20.74
C GLU A 220 8.11 7.39 19.81
N VAL A 221 7.02 7.09 19.09
CA VAL A 221 6.28 8.06 18.27
C VAL A 221 4.81 8.02 18.68
N LEU A 222 4.27 9.18 19.02
CA LEU A 222 2.84 9.34 19.27
C LEU A 222 2.07 9.34 17.96
N ILE A 223 1.07 8.47 17.82
CA ILE A 223 0.25 8.30 16.62
C ILE A 223 -1.23 8.34 17.03
N PRO A 224 -2.14 8.96 16.23
CA PRO A 224 -3.56 8.94 16.59
C PRO A 224 -4.14 7.52 16.58
N SER A 225 -5.19 7.30 17.34
CA SER A 225 -6.06 6.12 17.25
C SER A 225 -7.51 6.59 17.20
N PRO A 226 -8.26 6.30 16.11
CA PRO A 226 -7.84 5.50 14.94
C PRO A 226 -6.87 6.26 14.01
N ASP A 227 -6.03 5.51 13.28
CA ASP A 227 -5.02 6.06 12.36
C ASP A 227 -5.05 5.39 10.98
N TYR A 228 -4.25 5.94 10.06
CA TYR A 228 -3.83 5.23 8.86
C TYR A 228 -2.66 4.30 9.22
N PRO A 229 -2.85 2.96 9.20
CA PRO A 229 -1.96 2.00 9.85
C PRO A 229 -0.53 1.95 9.28
N LEU A 230 -0.28 2.61 8.15
CA LEU A 230 1.06 2.72 7.58
C LEU A 230 2.03 3.45 8.52
N TRP A 231 1.56 4.45 9.27
CA TRP A 231 2.39 5.17 10.25
C TRP A 231 2.91 4.21 11.32
N THR A 232 2.01 3.44 11.92
CA THR A 232 2.35 2.41 12.91
C THR A 232 3.29 1.37 12.34
N ALA A 233 3.02 0.89 11.12
CA ALA A 233 3.86 -0.09 10.44
C ALA A 233 5.29 0.44 10.18
N CYS A 234 5.43 1.66 9.70
CA CYS A 234 6.74 2.26 9.42
C CYS A 234 7.55 2.51 10.70
N VAL A 235 6.90 2.97 11.78
CA VAL A 235 7.54 3.12 13.09
C VAL A 235 8.07 1.78 13.60
N THR A 236 7.25 0.73 13.56
CA THR A 236 7.63 -0.62 13.99
C THR A 236 8.78 -1.19 13.15
N LEU A 237 8.74 -1.03 11.82
CA LEU A 237 9.78 -1.52 10.92
C LEU A 237 11.11 -0.79 11.12
N ALA A 238 11.07 0.49 11.50
CA ALA A 238 12.25 1.29 11.81
C ALA A 238 12.86 0.96 13.21
N GLY A 239 12.25 0.07 14.00
CA GLY A 239 12.70 -0.29 15.34
C GLY A 239 12.04 0.51 16.46
N GLY A 240 11.24 1.52 16.12
CA GLY A 240 10.52 2.34 17.08
C GLY A 240 9.26 1.67 17.61
N LYS A 241 8.65 2.30 18.60
CA LYS A 241 7.39 1.91 19.21
C LYS A 241 6.32 2.95 18.92
N ALA A 242 5.25 2.53 18.26
CA ALA A 242 4.05 3.34 18.09
C ALA A 242 3.28 3.42 19.42
N VAL A 243 3.03 4.64 19.88
CA VAL A 243 2.24 4.91 21.09
C VAL A 243 0.99 5.67 20.65
N HIS A 244 -0.15 4.98 20.69
CA HIS A 244 -1.40 5.54 20.17
C HIS A 244 -2.07 6.45 21.20
N TYR A 245 -2.36 7.70 20.82
CA TYR A 245 -3.24 8.59 21.58
C TYR A 245 -4.65 8.55 20.99
N ILE A 246 -5.64 8.72 21.87
CA ILE A 246 -7.05 8.58 21.49
C ILE A 246 -7.54 9.83 20.76
N CYS A 247 -8.23 9.63 19.63
CA CYS A 247 -9.14 10.62 19.06
C CYS A 247 -10.55 10.28 19.55
N ASP A 248 -11.18 11.20 20.27
CA ASP A 248 -12.44 10.94 20.97
C ASP A 248 -13.65 11.11 20.04
N GLU A 249 -14.42 10.02 19.86
CA GLU A 249 -15.65 10.04 19.07
C GLU A 249 -16.66 11.07 19.61
N GLN A 250 -16.77 11.21 20.94
CA GLN A 250 -17.71 12.14 21.56
C GLN A 250 -17.30 13.62 21.33
N SER A 251 -16.05 13.85 21.00
CA SER A 251 -15.50 15.15 20.63
C SER A 251 -15.27 15.26 19.12
N GLU A 252 -16.14 14.62 18.31
CA GLU A 252 -16.06 14.62 16.84
C GLU A 252 -14.72 14.12 16.30
N TRP A 253 -14.14 13.13 16.95
CA TRP A 253 -12.84 12.52 16.63
C TRP A 253 -11.64 13.46 16.79
N ASN A 254 -11.76 14.51 17.60
CA ASN A 254 -10.61 15.34 17.95
C ASN A 254 -9.65 14.59 18.86
N PRO A 255 -8.32 14.82 18.72
CA PRO A 255 -7.31 14.30 19.64
C PRO A 255 -7.59 14.66 21.12
N ASP A 256 -7.56 13.67 22.00
CA ASP A 256 -7.62 13.89 23.43
C ASP A 256 -6.26 14.42 23.95
N ILE A 257 -6.24 15.71 24.24
CA ILE A 257 -5.04 16.44 24.70
C ILE A 257 -4.52 15.86 26.03
N ASN A 258 -5.40 15.43 26.90
CA ASN A 258 -4.98 14.85 28.19
C ASN A 258 -4.37 13.46 28.01
N ASP A 259 -4.89 12.70 27.07
CA ASP A 259 -4.34 11.38 26.73
C ASP A 259 -2.96 11.52 26.08
N ILE A 260 -2.78 12.50 25.16
CA ILE A 260 -1.46 12.84 24.58
C ILE A 260 -0.46 13.13 25.70
N LYS A 261 -0.78 14.06 26.62
CA LYS A 261 0.11 14.44 27.74
C LYS A 261 0.51 13.26 28.62
N LYS A 262 -0.41 12.34 28.88
CA LYS A 262 -0.14 11.12 29.68
C LYS A 262 0.79 10.13 29.00
N LYS A 263 0.86 10.16 27.66
CA LYS A 263 1.59 9.18 26.84
C LYS A 263 2.97 9.66 26.42
N VAL A 264 3.30 10.93 26.61
CA VAL A 264 4.65 11.43 26.37
C VAL A 264 5.61 10.85 27.41
N THR A 265 6.75 10.34 26.97
CA THR A 265 7.83 9.84 27.80
C THR A 265 9.16 10.46 27.36
N ASN A 266 10.24 10.17 28.07
CA ASN A 266 11.59 10.60 27.70
C ASN A 266 12.13 9.89 26.43
N ARG A 267 11.42 8.88 25.91
CA ARG A 267 11.73 8.20 24.66
C ARG A 267 10.92 8.75 23.47
N THR A 268 9.92 9.58 23.74
CA THR A 268 9.08 10.15 22.67
C THR A 268 9.88 11.14 21.86
N LYS A 269 10.12 10.86 20.59
CA LYS A 269 10.82 11.74 19.65
C LYS A 269 9.89 12.61 18.82
N ALA A 270 8.69 12.10 18.51
CA ALA A 270 7.80 12.79 17.60
C ALA A 270 6.32 12.52 17.88
N ILE A 271 5.49 13.39 17.34
CA ILE A 271 4.03 13.23 17.27
C ILE A 271 3.58 13.28 15.81
N VAL A 272 2.74 12.34 15.43
CA VAL A 272 2.08 12.26 14.11
C VAL A 272 0.69 12.85 14.22
N ILE A 273 0.33 13.73 13.29
CA ILE A 273 -1.00 14.30 13.08
C ILE A 273 -1.48 13.86 11.71
N ILE A 274 -2.68 13.31 11.61
CA ILE A 274 -3.35 12.98 10.34
C ILE A 274 -4.56 13.88 10.24
N ASN A 275 -4.44 14.96 9.49
CA ASN A 275 -5.46 15.99 9.41
C ASN A 275 -5.61 16.56 7.98
N PRO A 276 -6.75 16.34 7.33
CA PRO A 276 -7.93 15.55 7.77
C PRO A 276 -7.65 14.07 7.99
N ASN A 277 -8.39 13.47 8.92
CA ASN A 277 -8.12 12.12 9.40
C ASN A 277 -8.69 11.01 8.49
N ASN A 278 -7.93 9.98 8.32
CA ASN A 278 -8.35 8.67 7.85
C ASN A 278 -8.18 7.69 9.02
N PRO A 279 -9.26 7.05 9.53
CA PRO A 279 -10.50 6.68 8.83
C PRO A 279 -11.73 7.57 9.13
N THR A 280 -11.66 8.57 9.97
CA THR A 280 -12.86 9.23 10.54
C THR A 280 -13.43 10.36 9.67
N GLY A 281 -12.61 10.95 8.79
CA GLY A 281 -12.97 12.16 8.05
C GLY A 281 -13.00 13.41 8.93
N ALA A 282 -12.46 13.37 10.14
CA ALA A 282 -12.37 14.51 11.04
C ALA A 282 -11.44 15.60 10.48
N LEU A 283 -11.76 16.83 10.78
CA LEU A 283 -10.91 18.00 10.57
C LEU A 283 -10.66 18.67 11.93
N TYR A 284 -9.41 18.73 12.36
CA TYR A 284 -9.04 19.24 13.67
C TYR A 284 -9.10 20.77 13.68
N PRO A 285 -9.80 21.39 14.64
CA PRO A 285 -9.89 22.84 14.76
C PRO A 285 -8.56 23.44 15.24
N LYS A 286 -8.37 24.72 14.97
CA LYS A 286 -7.14 25.46 15.29
C LYS A 286 -6.73 25.32 16.75
N GLU A 287 -7.69 25.40 17.65
CA GLU A 287 -7.49 25.33 19.10
C GLU A 287 -6.87 23.99 19.56
N ILE A 288 -7.28 22.90 18.92
CA ILE A 288 -6.69 21.58 19.18
C ILE A 288 -5.27 21.51 18.61
N LEU A 289 -5.04 22.01 17.39
CA LEU A 289 -3.71 22.04 16.79
C LEU A 289 -2.74 22.90 17.64
N GLU A 290 -3.17 24.04 18.14
CA GLU A 290 -2.37 24.90 19.03
C GLU A 290 -2.00 24.20 20.34
N GLN A 291 -2.92 23.44 20.93
CA GLN A 291 -2.63 22.64 22.13
C GLN A 291 -1.60 21.55 21.85
N ILE A 292 -1.69 20.88 20.69
CA ILE A 292 -0.69 19.88 20.27
C ILE A 292 0.68 20.52 20.05
N VAL A 293 0.71 21.69 19.40
CA VAL A 293 1.97 22.46 19.22
C VAL A 293 2.58 22.82 20.57
N ASN A 294 1.78 23.22 21.56
CA ASN A 294 2.28 23.53 22.90
C ASN A 294 2.88 22.30 23.60
N ILE A 295 2.26 21.12 23.48
CA ILE A 295 2.83 19.86 24.00
C ILE A 295 4.15 19.55 23.28
N ALA A 296 4.17 19.65 21.95
CA ALA A 296 5.38 19.40 21.17
C ALA A 296 6.52 20.35 21.56
N ARG A 297 6.21 21.61 21.87
CA ARG A 297 7.17 22.60 22.35
C ARG A 297 7.68 22.28 23.74
N GLU A 298 6.80 21.94 24.67
CA GLU A 298 7.14 21.59 26.05
C GLU A 298 8.06 20.37 26.12
N HIS A 299 7.77 19.37 25.30
CA HIS A 299 8.49 18.08 25.30
C HIS A 299 9.54 17.98 24.17
N GLN A 300 9.78 19.04 23.41
CA GLN A 300 10.76 19.09 22.31
C GLN A 300 10.53 18.00 21.25
N LEU A 301 9.26 17.75 20.90
CA LEU A 301 8.89 16.76 19.91
C LEU A 301 8.94 17.32 18.50
N MET A 302 9.35 16.49 17.57
CA MET A 302 9.19 16.73 16.14
C MET A 302 7.73 16.50 15.74
N ILE A 303 7.19 17.31 14.82
CA ILE A 303 5.82 17.15 14.32
C ILE A 303 5.84 16.58 12.91
N PHE A 304 5.18 15.45 12.71
CA PHE A 304 4.85 14.88 11.41
C PHE A 304 3.36 15.13 11.12
N SER A 305 3.05 15.82 10.02
CA SER A 305 1.68 16.12 9.63
C SER A 305 1.34 15.51 8.29
N ASP A 306 0.43 14.54 8.29
CA ASP A 306 -0.13 13.95 7.07
C ASP A 306 -1.37 14.76 6.65
N GLU A 307 -1.19 15.57 5.60
CA GLU A 307 -2.20 16.49 5.08
C GLU A 307 -2.71 16.08 3.69
N ILE A 308 -2.69 14.78 3.37
CA ILE A 308 -3.05 14.26 2.05
C ILE A 308 -4.51 14.60 1.64
N TYR A 309 -5.38 14.92 2.60
CA TYR A 309 -6.78 15.28 2.38
C TYR A 309 -7.07 16.78 2.52
N ASP A 310 -6.06 17.63 2.62
CA ASP A 310 -6.18 19.06 2.88
C ASP A 310 -7.09 19.85 1.92
N ARG A 311 -7.29 19.33 0.70
CA ARG A 311 -8.16 19.90 -0.34
C ARG A 311 -9.55 19.25 -0.43
N LEU A 312 -9.85 18.30 0.45
CA LEU A 312 -11.10 17.55 0.49
C LEU A 312 -11.91 17.91 1.73
N VAL A 313 -11.95 19.19 2.06
CA VAL A 313 -12.69 19.74 3.21
C VAL A 313 -14.04 20.28 2.73
N MET A 314 -15.09 19.99 3.45
CA MET A 314 -16.49 20.30 3.12
C MET A 314 -17.09 21.29 4.12
N ASP A 315 -18.34 21.71 3.87
CA ASP A 315 -19.13 22.57 4.79
C ASP A 315 -18.52 23.96 5.01
N ASP A 316 -17.86 24.53 3.98
CA ASP A 316 -17.16 25.82 4.03
C ASP A 316 -16.09 25.93 5.14
N LEU A 317 -15.62 24.77 5.62
CA LEU A 317 -14.51 24.70 6.55
C LEU A 317 -13.17 24.80 5.82
N GLU A 318 -12.14 25.25 6.55
CA GLU A 318 -10.78 25.40 6.01
C GLU A 318 -9.78 24.50 6.75
N HIS A 319 -8.89 23.90 5.99
CA HIS A 319 -7.76 23.17 6.55
C HIS A 319 -6.66 24.14 6.97
N ILE A 320 -6.18 23.97 8.21
CA ILE A 320 -5.01 24.68 8.74
C ILE A 320 -3.85 23.68 8.84
N SER A 321 -2.72 23.99 8.18
CA SER A 321 -1.50 23.22 8.38
C SER A 321 -0.94 23.46 9.78
N ILE A 322 -0.71 22.43 10.57
CA ILE A 322 -0.15 22.58 11.92
C ILE A 322 1.23 23.24 11.89
N ALA A 323 1.99 23.05 10.81
CA ALA A 323 3.29 23.69 10.63
C ALA A 323 3.20 25.22 10.61
N SER A 324 2.07 25.81 10.15
CA SER A 324 1.85 27.25 10.17
C SER A 324 1.73 27.82 11.59
N LEU A 325 1.42 26.99 12.58
CA LEU A 325 1.26 27.34 13.99
C LEU A 325 2.54 27.10 14.81
N ALA A 326 3.56 26.47 14.21
CA ALA A 326 4.76 26.01 14.90
C ALA A 326 6.07 26.48 14.23
N PRO A 327 6.29 27.81 14.03
CA PRO A 327 7.48 28.30 13.31
C PRO A 327 8.80 28.05 14.05
N ASP A 328 8.73 27.82 15.33
CA ASP A 328 9.86 27.58 16.26
C ASP A 328 10.20 26.09 16.40
N LEU A 329 9.31 25.19 16.00
CA LEU A 329 9.52 23.73 16.03
C LEU A 329 10.00 23.21 14.68
N PHE A 330 10.50 21.98 14.65
CA PHE A 330 10.80 21.31 13.41
C PHE A 330 9.62 20.45 12.98
N CYS A 331 9.05 20.77 11.81
CA CYS A 331 7.86 20.10 11.27
C CYS A 331 8.18 19.47 9.91
N VAL A 332 7.57 18.30 9.66
CA VAL A 332 7.56 17.64 8.35
C VAL A 332 6.10 17.45 7.92
N THR A 333 5.72 18.13 6.85
CA THR A 333 4.35 18.08 6.30
C THR A 333 4.32 17.22 5.04
N PHE A 334 3.41 16.26 5.00
CA PHE A 334 3.22 15.35 3.87
C PHE A 334 1.93 15.69 3.14
N SER A 335 2.00 15.68 1.81
CA SER A 335 0.83 15.82 0.94
C SER A 335 1.11 15.20 -0.44
N GLY A 336 0.17 15.28 -1.36
CA GLY A 336 0.31 14.69 -2.69
C GLY A 336 -0.95 14.83 -3.54
N LEU A 337 -0.90 14.26 -4.74
CA LEU A 337 -1.98 14.35 -5.72
C LEU A 337 -2.94 13.16 -5.69
N SER A 338 -2.65 12.14 -4.90
CA SER A 338 -3.42 10.88 -4.87
C SER A 338 -4.91 11.09 -4.64
N LYS A 339 -5.26 12.04 -3.76
CA LYS A 339 -6.64 12.28 -3.30
C LYS A 339 -7.21 13.55 -3.90
N SER A 340 -6.48 14.65 -3.85
CA SER A 340 -6.92 15.95 -4.38
C SER A 340 -7.13 15.96 -5.89
N HIS A 341 -6.37 15.15 -6.64
CA HIS A 341 -6.45 15.06 -8.11
C HIS A 341 -6.93 13.69 -8.60
N MET A 342 -7.40 12.80 -7.72
CA MET A 342 -7.94 11.47 -8.07
C MET A 342 -6.96 10.54 -8.81
N ILE A 343 -5.65 10.75 -8.64
CA ILE A 343 -4.56 10.04 -9.34
C ILE A 343 -3.69 9.19 -8.41
N ALA A 344 -4.30 8.46 -7.49
CA ALA A 344 -3.57 7.60 -6.56
C ALA A 344 -2.61 6.62 -7.25
N GLY A 345 -2.93 6.19 -8.48
CA GLY A 345 -2.10 5.29 -9.29
C GLY A 345 -0.85 5.92 -9.88
N PHE A 346 -0.76 7.27 -9.97
CA PHE A 346 0.43 7.96 -10.49
C PHE A 346 1.59 7.97 -9.51
N ARG A 347 1.32 7.68 -8.24
CA ARG A 347 2.33 7.57 -7.18
C ARG A 347 3.17 8.84 -7.04
N ILE A 348 2.55 9.99 -6.81
CA ILE A 348 3.24 11.26 -6.50
C ILE A 348 2.78 11.84 -5.18
N GLY A 349 3.73 12.07 -4.30
CA GLY A 349 3.59 12.78 -3.05
C GLY A 349 4.85 13.59 -2.76
N TRP A 350 4.82 14.37 -1.71
CA TRP A 350 5.94 15.17 -1.25
C TRP A 350 5.93 15.32 0.26
N MET A 351 7.10 15.63 0.82
CA MET A 351 7.26 16.13 2.17
C MET A 351 7.95 17.49 2.15
N ILE A 352 7.58 18.34 3.08
CA ILE A 352 8.06 19.71 3.26
C ILE A 352 8.66 19.81 4.65
N LEU A 353 9.94 20.13 4.73
CA LEU A 353 10.62 20.42 5.99
C LEU A 353 10.45 21.92 6.32
N SER A 354 10.01 22.24 7.52
CA SER A 354 9.67 23.62 7.88
C SER A 354 9.99 23.97 9.33
N GLY A 355 9.81 25.23 9.68
CA GLY A 355 10.06 25.76 11.01
C GLY A 355 11.56 25.88 11.33
N ASN A 356 11.95 25.45 12.52
CA ASN A 356 13.35 25.55 12.99
C ASN A 356 14.18 24.32 12.58
N LYS A 357 14.66 24.29 11.36
CA LYS A 357 15.46 23.19 10.79
C LYS A 357 16.81 22.96 11.48
N ASN A 358 17.28 23.90 12.29
CA ASN A 358 18.49 23.69 13.07
C ASN A 358 18.35 22.56 14.09
N LEU A 359 17.13 22.27 14.53
CA LEU A 359 16.84 21.18 15.45
C LEU A 359 16.95 19.80 14.78
N GLY A 360 16.86 19.73 13.45
CA GLY A 360 16.86 18.48 12.69
C GLY A 360 18.00 18.34 11.67
N ARG A 361 19.14 19.02 11.85
CA ARG A 361 20.24 18.99 10.85
C ARG A 361 20.73 17.59 10.52
N ASP A 362 20.93 16.77 11.53
CA ASP A 362 21.41 15.40 11.39
C ASP A 362 20.33 14.51 10.75
N TYR A 363 19.08 14.64 11.19
CA TYR A 363 17.93 14.00 10.55
C TYR A 363 17.81 14.36 9.07
N ILE A 364 17.98 15.64 8.70
CA ILE A 364 17.98 16.08 7.29
C ILE A 364 19.11 15.41 6.51
N GLN A 365 20.28 15.23 7.12
CA GLN A 365 21.37 14.49 6.50
C GLN A 365 20.98 13.02 6.27
N GLY A 366 20.36 12.37 7.23
CA GLY A 366 19.81 11.00 7.08
C GLY A 366 18.79 10.90 5.95
N LEU A 367 17.84 11.85 5.85
CA LEU A 367 16.89 11.93 4.75
C LEU A 367 17.58 12.07 3.38
N ASN A 368 18.62 12.90 3.29
CA ASN A 368 19.42 13.07 2.07
C ASN A 368 20.09 11.76 1.67
N MET A 369 20.69 11.05 2.64
CA MET A 369 21.31 9.75 2.40
C MET A 369 20.31 8.73 1.83
N LEU A 370 19.16 8.56 2.48
CA LEU A 370 18.11 7.62 2.05
C LEU A 370 17.52 8.02 0.69
N SER A 371 17.30 9.31 0.45
CA SER A 371 16.83 9.81 -0.84
C SER A 371 17.83 9.55 -1.96
N ASN A 372 19.12 9.72 -1.71
CA ASN A 372 20.20 9.42 -2.65
C ASN A 372 20.29 7.90 -2.94
N MET A 373 20.14 7.05 -1.92
CA MET A 373 20.17 5.59 -2.07
C MET A 373 19.07 5.07 -3.00
N ARG A 374 17.88 5.68 -2.98
CA ARG A 374 16.79 5.30 -3.88
C ARG A 374 16.87 5.96 -5.26
N LEU A 375 17.83 6.85 -5.51
CA LEU A 375 18.05 7.67 -6.71
C LEU A 375 17.04 8.82 -6.82
N CYS A 376 15.82 8.59 -7.29
CA CYS A 376 14.75 9.59 -7.38
C CYS A 376 13.38 8.93 -7.31
N SER A 377 12.32 9.72 -7.15
CA SER A 377 10.95 9.25 -7.33
C SER A 377 10.54 9.23 -8.80
N ASN A 378 9.36 8.71 -9.09
CA ASN A 378 8.78 8.57 -10.42
C ASN A 378 8.79 9.90 -11.20
N VAL A 379 9.69 10.03 -12.18
CA VAL A 379 9.91 11.28 -12.92
C VAL A 379 8.68 11.70 -13.75
N PRO A 380 7.99 10.80 -14.48
CA PRO A 380 6.75 11.15 -15.16
C PRO A 380 5.68 11.75 -14.25
N ALA A 381 5.55 11.22 -13.03
CA ALA A 381 4.59 11.75 -12.07
C ALA A 381 5.02 13.08 -11.43
N GLN A 382 6.32 13.33 -11.31
CA GLN A 382 6.83 14.63 -10.87
C GLN A 382 6.57 15.73 -11.90
N SER A 383 6.64 15.41 -13.20
CA SER A 383 6.53 16.40 -14.28
C SER A 383 5.21 17.16 -14.27
N ILE A 384 4.13 16.54 -13.79
CA ILE A 384 2.79 17.13 -13.79
C ILE A 384 2.44 17.89 -12.48
N VAL A 385 3.33 17.93 -11.51
CA VAL A 385 3.02 18.55 -10.19
C VAL A 385 2.68 20.03 -10.34
N GLN A 386 3.40 20.76 -11.19
CA GLN A 386 3.15 22.18 -11.43
C GLN A 386 1.75 22.38 -12.03
N THR A 387 1.43 21.66 -13.09
CA THR A 387 0.11 21.75 -13.75
C THR A 387 -1.02 21.35 -12.81
N ALA A 388 -0.83 20.28 -12.02
CA ALA A 388 -1.84 19.84 -11.08
C ALA A 388 -2.09 20.88 -9.95
N LEU A 389 -1.03 21.45 -9.38
CA LEU A 389 -1.17 22.38 -8.25
C LEU A 389 -1.75 23.74 -8.66
N TRP A 390 -1.44 24.22 -9.88
CA TRP A 390 -1.76 25.56 -10.34
C TRP A 390 -2.82 25.61 -11.44
N GLY A 391 -3.17 24.46 -12.02
CA GLY A 391 -4.26 24.33 -12.98
C GLY A 391 -5.63 24.24 -12.33
N TYR A 392 -6.58 23.72 -13.09
CA TYR A 392 -7.98 23.60 -12.66
C TYR A 392 -8.13 22.61 -11.49
N GLN A 393 -8.76 23.06 -10.42
CA GLN A 393 -8.97 22.28 -9.20
C GLN A 393 -10.33 21.61 -9.21
N SER A 394 -10.50 20.53 -9.99
CA SER A 394 -11.77 19.81 -10.15
C SER A 394 -12.35 19.27 -8.84
N VAL A 395 -11.50 19.02 -7.84
CA VAL A 395 -11.91 18.55 -6.51
C VAL A 395 -12.93 19.48 -5.86
N LYS A 396 -12.84 20.79 -6.10
CA LYS A 396 -13.75 21.80 -5.57
C LYS A 396 -15.22 21.56 -6.01
N ASN A 397 -15.43 20.97 -7.18
CA ASN A 397 -16.77 20.67 -7.66
C ASN A 397 -17.39 19.45 -6.98
N TYR A 398 -16.58 18.62 -6.35
CA TYR A 398 -17.04 17.38 -5.71
C TYR A 398 -17.44 17.56 -4.24
N ILE A 399 -16.90 18.60 -3.58
CA ILE A 399 -16.97 18.78 -2.12
C ILE A 399 -17.93 19.88 -1.67
N VAL A 400 -18.70 20.46 -2.58
CA VAL A 400 -19.71 21.48 -2.30
C VAL A 400 -21.11 20.90 -2.44
N PRO A 401 -22.16 21.52 -1.89
CA PRO A 401 -23.55 21.12 -2.11
C PRO A 401 -23.86 20.90 -3.59
N GLY A 402 -24.47 19.76 -3.93
CA GLY A 402 -24.67 19.31 -5.31
C GLY A 402 -23.46 18.60 -5.91
N GLY A 403 -22.29 18.65 -5.28
CA GLY A 403 -21.11 17.94 -5.68
C GLY A 403 -21.15 16.46 -5.26
N ARG A 404 -20.57 15.61 -6.07
CA ARG A 404 -20.73 14.17 -5.96
C ARG A 404 -20.22 13.59 -4.62
N VAL A 405 -19.10 14.04 -4.09
CA VAL A 405 -18.56 13.56 -2.81
C VAL A 405 -19.42 14.08 -1.65
N TYR A 406 -19.88 15.32 -1.76
CA TYR A 406 -20.75 15.94 -0.78
C TYR A 406 -22.06 15.16 -0.65
N GLU A 407 -22.78 14.93 -1.75
CA GLU A 407 -24.06 14.23 -1.76
C GLU A 407 -23.93 12.78 -1.27
N GLN A 408 -22.86 12.10 -1.65
CA GLN A 408 -22.58 10.73 -1.20
C GLN A 408 -22.30 10.67 0.32
N ARG A 409 -21.61 11.68 0.87
CA ARG A 409 -21.41 11.81 2.32
C ARG A 409 -22.72 12.02 3.05
N GLU A 410 -23.53 12.99 2.60
CA GLU A 410 -24.83 13.30 3.22
C GLU A 410 -25.74 12.07 3.25
N TYR A 411 -25.79 11.36 2.13
CA TYR A 411 -26.59 10.15 2.04
C TYR A 411 -26.10 9.07 3.02
N VAL A 412 -24.81 8.71 2.99
CA VAL A 412 -24.28 7.63 3.82
C VAL A 412 -24.36 7.97 5.31
N TYR A 413 -24.06 9.21 5.69
CA TYR A 413 -24.19 9.67 7.06
C TYR A 413 -25.63 9.49 7.59
N LYS A 414 -26.62 9.92 6.83
CA LYS A 414 -28.04 9.75 7.20
C LYS A 414 -28.42 8.27 7.24
N ALA A 415 -28.10 7.52 6.18
CA ALA A 415 -28.49 6.11 6.05
C ALA A 415 -27.90 5.24 7.17
N LEU A 416 -26.65 5.48 7.59
CA LEU A 416 -26.03 4.75 8.71
C LEU A 416 -26.74 5.06 10.05
N ASN A 417 -27.02 6.34 10.33
CA ASN A 417 -27.71 6.73 11.57
C ASN A 417 -29.18 6.30 11.62
N ASP A 418 -29.80 5.98 10.47
CA ASP A 418 -31.14 5.41 10.37
C ASP A 418 -31.17 3.87 10.60
N ILE A 419 -30.00 3.22 10.78
CA ILE A 419 -29.91 1.80 11.10
C ILE A 419 -29.90 1.61 12.62
N PRO A 420 -30.87 0.89 13.21
CA PRO A 420 -30.91 0.68 14.66
C PRO A 420 -29.68 -0.09 15.18
N GLY A 421 -28.87 0.54 16.01
CA GLY A 421 -27.63 -0.01 16.56
C GLY A 421 -26.37 0.42 15.81
N ILE A 422 -26.51 1.34 14.87
CA ILE A 422 -25.39 2.06 14.25
C ILE A 422 -25.49 3.53 14.65
N SER A 423 -24.35 4.16 14.88
CA SER A 423 -24.21 5.61 15.00
C SER A 423 -22.92 6.06 14.30
N ALA A 424 -22.92 7.29 13.79
CA ALA A 424 -21.74 7.82 13.12
C ALA A 424 -21.65 9.33 13.33
N VAL A 425 -20.42 9.81 13.51
CA VAL A 425 -20.09 11.23 13.46
C VAL A 425 -20.00 11.68 12.00
N LYS A 426 -20.52 12.85 11.68
CA LYS A 426 -20.49 13.39 10.32
C LYS A 426 -19.07 13.74 9.92
N PRO A 427 -18.52 13.16 8.84
CA PRO A 427 -17.20 13.52 8.34
C PRO A 427 -17.19 14.98 7.84
N LYS A 428 -16.12 15.71 8.15
CA LYS A 428 -15.87 17.08 7.68
C LYS A 428 -15.01 17.11 6.41
N ALA A 429 -14.33 15.98 6.12
CA ALA A 429 -13.38 15.91 5.01
C ALA A 429 -13.16 14.46 4.52
N ALA A 430 -12.31 14.30 3.51
CA ALA A 430 -11.92 13.02 2.90
C ALA A 430 -13.09 12.27 2.23
N PHE A 431 -13.03 10.93 2.23
CA PHE A 431 -14.04 10.04 1.60
C PHE A 431 -14.52 8.94 2.54
N TYR A 432 -14.34 9.13 3.85
CA TYR A 432 -14.50 8.09 4.87
C TYR A 432 -15.50 8.51 5.93
N ILE A 433 -16.25 7.52 6.40
CA ILE A 433 -17.01 7.60 7.63
C ILE A 433 -16.68 6.37 8.48
N PHE A 434 -16.63 6.54 9.80
CA PHE A 434 -16.20 5.53 10.75
C PHE A 434 -17.32 5.27 11.79
N PRO A 435 -18.36 4.53 11.39
CA PRO A 435 -19.52 4.28 12.23
C PRO A 435 -19.21 3.30 13.35
N LYS A 436 -19.89 3.54 14.48
CA LYS A 436 -19.95 2.67 15.64
C LYS A 436 -21.09 1.68 15.51
N ILE A 437 -20.84 0.43 15.93
CA ILE A 437 -21.85 -0.62 16.01
C ILE A 437 -22.10 -1.03 17.46
N ASP A 438 -23.35 -1.21 17.86
CA ASP A 438 -23.74 -1.67 19.19
C ASP A 438 -23.33 -3.14 19.39
N VAL A 439 -22.17 -3.34 20.02
CA VAL A 439 -21.57 -4.66 20.26
C VAL A 439 -22.47 -5.57 21.09
N LYS A 440 -23.25 -5.01 22.03
CA LYS A 440 -24.16 -5.78 22.88
C LYS A 440 -25.35 -6.28 22.09
N LYS A 441 -25.96 -5.39 21.30
CA LYS A 441 -27.12 -5.71 20.47
C LYS A 441 -26.82 -6.82 19.46
N PHE A 442 -25.63 -6.78 18.86
CA PHE A 442 -25.22 -7.72 17.80
C PHE A 442 -24.28 -8.84 18.28
N ASN A 443 -24.00 -8.90 19.59
CA ASN A 443 -23.09 -9.86 20.21
C ASN A 443 -21.69 -9.86 19.57
N ILE A 444 -21.15 -8.68 19.22
CA ILE A 444 -19.86 -8.56 18.53
C ILE A 444 -18.73 -8.64 19.54
N THR A 445 -17.83 -9.59 19.33
CA THR A 445 -16.59 -9.77 20.09
C THR A 445 -15.36 -9.64 19.20
N ASN A 446 -15.56 -9.77 17.89
CA ASN A 446 -14.51 -9.70 16.87
C ASN A 446 -15.04 -8.95 15.63
N ASP A 447 -14.51 -7.76 15.40
CA ASP A 447 -14.89 -6.88 14.29
C ASP A 447 -14.42 -7.38 12.91
N GLU A 448 -13.30 -8.13 12.84
CA GLU A 448 -12.86 -8.80 11.62
C GLU A 448 -13.86 -9.90 11.21
N LYS A 449 -14.32 -10.72 12.17
CA LYS A 449 -15.37 -11.71 11.91
C LYS A 449 -16.66 -11.05 11.44
N PHE A 450 -17.05 -9.91 12.04
CA PHE A 450 -18.20 -9.14 11.57
C PHE A 450 -18.03 -8.73 10.09
N ALA A 451 -16.88 -8.20 9.72
CA ALA A 451 -16.59 -7.81 8.35
C ALA A 451 -16.59 -8.99 7.38
N LEU A 452 -16.05 -10.14 7.78
CA LEU A 452 -16.08 -11.39 7.00
C LEU A 452 -17.50 -11.92 6.81
N ASP A 453 -18.31 -11.93 7.87
CA ASP A 453 -19.69 -12.41 7.81
C ASP A 453 -20.55 -11.52 6.89
N LEU A 454 -20.39 -10.20 6.98
CA LEU A 454 -21.04 -9.24 6.07
C LEU A 454 -20.60 -9.44 4.61
N LEU A 455 -19.30 -9.64 4.38
CA LEU A 455 -18.77 -9.90 3.05
C LEU A 455 -19.36 -11.19 2.44
N ARG A 456 -19.40 -12.27 3.21
CA ARG A 456 -19.91 -13.57 2.75
C ARG A 456 -21.41 -13.55 2.47
N ASP A 457 -22.18 -12.85 3.29
CA ASP A 457 -23.63 -12.75 3.13
C ASP A 457 -24.01 -11.72 2.06
N LYS A 458 -23.60 -10.47 2.21
CA LYS A 458 -24.08 -9.33 1.39
C LYS A 458 -23.13 -8.91 0.27
N LYS A 459 -21.94 -9.52 0.18
CA LYS A 459 -20.93 -9.21 -0.85
C LYS A 459 -20.44 -7.74 -0.76
N ILE A 460 -20.38 -7.21 0.47
CA ILE A 460 -19.86 -5.88 0.77
C ILE A 460 -18.54 -6.01 1.50
N LEU A 461 -17.49 -5.42 0.94
CA LEU A 461 -16.16 -5.37 1.52
C LEU A 461 -15.95 -4.02 2.22
N LEU A 462 -15.80 -4.04 3.52
CA LEU A 462 -15.39 -2.90 4.35
C LEU A 462 -14.16 -3.28 5.20
N ILE A 463 -13.62 -2.33 5.96
CA ILE A 463 -12.51 -2.59 6.88
C ILE A 463 -13.00 -2.41 8.32
N ASN A 464 -12.71 -3.39 9.15
CA ASN A 464 -12.97 -3.37 10.59
C ASN A 464 -12.15 -2.31 11.33
N GLY A 465 -12.60 -1.87 12.49
CA GLY A 465 -11.98 -0.79 13.27
C GLY A 465 -10.57 -1.09 13.72
N ARG A 466 -10.29 -2.32 14.14
CA ARG A 466 -8.95 -2.75 14.55
C ARG A 466 -7.92 -2.64 13.43
N GLY A 467 -8.34 -2.71 12.17
CA GLY A 467 -7.48 -2.45 11.01
C GLY A 467 -6.99 -1.00 10.90
N PHE A 468 -7.49 -0.11 11.77
CA PHE A 468 -7.05 1.28 11.95
C PHE A 468 -6.48 1.54 13.35
N ASN A 469 -5.98 0.51 14.03
CA ASN A 469 -5.46 0.57 15.39
C ASN A 469 -6.48 1.09 16.43
N TRP A 470 -7.76 0.92 16.16
CA TRP A 470 -8.81 1.15 17.14
C TRP A 470 -8.90 -0.03 18.10
N SER A 471 -8.96 0.21 19.41
CA SER A 471 -8.83 -0.85 20.43
C SER A 471 -10.09 -1.73 20.55
N GLU A 472 -11.27 -1.12 20.34
CA GLU A 472 -12.54 -1.79 20.58
C GLU A 472 -13.10 -2.42 19.30
N PRO A 473 -13.80 -3.55 19.37
CA PRO A 473 -14.39 -4.22 18.21
C PRO A 473 -15.72 -3.60 17.78
N ASP A 474 -15.88 -2.28 17.91
CA ASP A 474 -17.16 -1.58 17.81
C ASP A 474 -17.23 -0.57 16.66
N HIS A 475 -16.23 -0.55 15.77
CA HIS A 475 -16.21 0.35 14.62
C HIS A 475 -15.83 -0.37 13.32
N PHE A 476 -16.19 0.26 12.20
CA PHE A 476 -15.76 -0.13 10.87
C PHE A 476 -15.69 1.11 9.96
N ARG A 477 -14.90 1.05 8.90
CA ARG A 477 -14.81 2.15 7.95
C ARG A 477 -15.62 1.89 6.69
N VAL A 478 -16.39 2.88 6.27
CA VAL A 478 -17.09 2.91 4.97
C VAL A 478 -16.48 4.00 4.09
N VAL A 479 -16.19 3.64 2.84
CA VAL A 479 -15.76 4.57 1.79
C VAL A 479 -16.98 4.98 0.98
N TYR A 480 -17.33 6.27 0.93
CA TYR A 480 -18.51 6.78 0.23
C TYR A 480 -18.22 7.32 -1.18
N LEU A 481 -17.33 6.63 -1.94
CA LEU A 481 -16.99 6.98 -3.33
C LEU A 481 -17.95 6.43 -4.40
N PRO A 482 -18.67 5.32 -4.21
CA PRO A 482 -19.69 4.87 -5.16
C PRO A 482 -20.80 5.90 -5.33
N ARG A 483 -21.50 5.88 -6.48
CA ARG A 483 -22.68 6.72 -6.71
C ARG A 483 -23.76 6.43 -5.67
N VAL A 484 -24.64 7.42 -5.44
CA VAL A 484 -25.69 7.35 -4.40
C VAL A 484 -26.56 6.10 -4.59
N GLU A 485 -26.92 5.73 -5.82
CA GLU A 485 -27.76 4.56 -6.10
C GLU A 485 -27.09 3.23 -5.67
N VAL A 486 -25.76 3.16 -5.80
CA VAL A 486 -24.98 2.00 -5.35
C VAL A 486 -24.85 1.98 -3.82
N LEU A 487 -24.74 3.18 -3.21
CA LEU A 487 -24.69 3.32 -1.76
C LEU A 487 -26.07 3.03 -1.13
N GLU A 488 -27.17 3.33 -1.82
CA GLU A 488 -28.54 2.96 -1.41
C GLU A 488 -28.70 1.45 -1.30
N ASP A 489 -28.27 0.72 -2.33
CA ASP A 489 -28.27 -0.75 -2.30
C ASP A 489 -27.38 -1.29 -1.18
N ALA A 490 -26.17 -0.73 -1.01
CA ALA A 490 -25.24 -1.15 0.02
C ALA A 490 -25.77 -0.92 1.44
N MET A 491 -26.32 0.27 1.71
CA MET A 491 -26.88 0.59 3.05
C MET A 491 -28.15 -0.21 3.32
N GLY A 492 -28.97 -0.45 2.30
CA GLY A 492 -30.10 -1.35 2.38
C GLY A 492 -29.71 -2.79 2.75
N LYS A 493 -28.69 -3.32 2.10
CA LYS A 493 -28.12 -4.65 2.42
C LYS A 493 -27.52 -4.71 3.82
N LEU A 494 -26.81 -3.68 4.25
CA LEU A 494 -26.28 -3.58 5.60
C LEU A 494 -27.38 -3.56 6.65
N LYS A 495 -28.44 -2.77 6.42
CA LYS A 495 -29.62 -2.70 7.29
C LYS A 495 -30.34 -4.06 7.37
N ASP A 496 -30.52 -4.73 6.23
CA ASP A 496 -31.13 -6.07 6.17
C ASP A 496 -30.26 -7.08 6.95
N PHE A 497 -28.96 -7.11 6.71
CA PHE A 497 -28.03 -7.97 7.44
C PHE A 497 -28.12 -7.77 8.95
N LEU A 498 -28.09 -6.54 9.42
CA LEU A 498 -28.16 -6.21 10.84
C LEU A 498 -29.53 -6.48 11.48
N SER A 499 -30.57 -6.69 10.68
CA SER A 499 -31.91 -7.04 11.21
C SER A 499 -31.94 -8.41 11.88
N TYR A 500 -31.13 -9.36 11.41
CA TYR A 500 -31.06 -10.74 11.92
C TYR A 500 -29.68 -11.15 12.46
N TYR A 501 -28.62 -10.39 12.15
CA TYR A 501 -27.26 -10.76 12.50
C TYR A 501 -27.04 -10.74 14.02
N ARG A 502 -26.42 -11.80 14.52
CA ARG A 502 -25.80 -11.88 15.83
C ARG A 502 -24.53 -12.69 15.65
N GLN A 503 -23.41 -12.16 16.13
CA GLN A 503 -22.14 -12.88 16.02
C GLN A 503 -22.17 -14.13 16.92
N ALA A 504 -21.87 -15.29 16.32
CA ALA A 504 -21.82 -16.57 16.99
C ALA A 504 -20.44 -16.79 17.69
#